data_03488dbbca99a1e30cd149dc71bb192b
#
_entry.id   03488dbbca99a1e30cd149dc71bb192b
#
_cell.length_a   1.000
_cell.length_b   1.000
_cell.length_c   1.000
_cell.angle_alpha   90.00
_cell.angle_beta   90.00
_cell.angle_gamma   90.00
#
_symmetry.space_group_name_H-M   'P 1'
#
loop_
_entity.id
_entity.type
_entity.pdbx_description
1 polymer ?
#
loop_
_entity_poly.entity_id
_entity_poly.type
_entity_poly.pdbx_seq_one_letter_code
_entity_poly.pdbx_strand_id
1 'polypeptide(L)'
;MVKLTFLKLEGLRGPSSAPRHIGDIEVWTDHYTFSRQPILRAGPSDGRDFNHVLLQKSSDESTLPLRSAYSKDQVFPTGELVIEELSERGQLLRTTAFRMRSIVIDKLEVLGHTVTLALKFEDITVAH
;
A
#
# COMPACT_ATOMS: atom_id res chain seq x y z
N MET A 1 -7.43 4.16 -21.14
CA MET A 1 -6.57 3.25 -20.34
C MET A 1 -7.02 3.30 -18.89
N VAL A 2 -7.18 2.15 -18.29
CA VAL A 2 -7.63 2.04 -16.92
C VAL A 2 -6.47 1.50 -16.07
N LYS A 3 -6.30 2.07 -14.89
CA LYS A 3 -5.31 1.58 -13.93
C LYS A 3 -6.04 0.99 -12.73
N LEU A 4 -5.68 -0.23 -12.39
CA LEU A 4 -6.15 -0.88 -11.17
C LEU A 4 -4.96 -1.07 -10.23
N THR A 5 -5.17 -0.81 -8.97
CA THR A 5 -4.11 -0.91 -7.98
C THR A 5 -4.56 -1.80 -6.84
N PHE A 6 -3.70 -2.73 -6.46
CA PHE A 6 -3.97 -3.69 -5.40
C PHE A 6 -2.86 -3.68 -4.38
N LEU A 7 -3.23 -3.67 -3.12
CA LEU A 7 -2.29 -3.74 -2.01
C LEU A 7 -2.38 -5.12 -1.37
N LYS A 8 -1.23 -5.74 -1.18
CA LYS A 8 -1.13 -7.01 -0.46
C LYS A 8 -0.22 -6.82 0.74
N LEU A 9 -0.72 -7.12 1.92
CA LEU A 9 0.05 -7.13 3.15
C LEU A 9 0.04 -8.53 3.71
N GLU A 10 1.20 -9.05 4.03
CA GLU A 10 1.31 -10.42 4.52
C GLU A 10 0.50 -10.62 5.80
N GLY A 11 -0.39 -11.60 5.78
CA GLY A 11 -1.25 -11.91 6.92
C GLY A 11 -2.55 -11.14 6.98
N LEU A 12 -2.79 -10.22 6.05
CA LEU A 12 -4.03 -9.46 6.01
C LEU A 12 -4.76 -9.71 4.70
N ARG A 13 -6.02 -10.09 4.78
CA ARG A 13 -6.83 -10.39 3.61
C ARG A 13 -7.81 -9.26 3.30
N GLY A 14 -7.85 -8.85 2.05
CA GLY A 14 -8.80 -7.85 1.56
C GLY A 14 -9.95 -8.45 0.77
N PRO A 15 -10.87 -7.61 0.30
CA PRO A 15 -12.11 -8.05 -0.36
C PRO A 15 -11.99 -8.35 -1.86
N SER A 16 -10.83 -8.15 -2.47
CA SER A 16 -10.72 -8.28 -3.92
C SER A 16 -11.05 -9.68 -4.42
N SER A 17 -11.87 -9.75 -5.45
CA SER A 17 -12.18 -10.99 -6.18
C SER A 17 -11.61 -10.96 -7.60
N ALA A 18 -10.81 -9.97 -7.93
CA ALA A 18 -10.17 -9.88 -9.25
C ALA A 18 -9.30 -11.12 -9.51
N PRO A 19 -9.30 -11.66 -10.74
CA PRO A 19 -8.70 -12.97 -11.02
C PRO A 19 -7.26 -13.17 -10.56
N ARG A 20 -6.43 -12.16 -10.61
CA ARG A 20 -5.03 -12.28 -10.20
C ARG A 20 -4.77 -11.73 -8.80
N HIS A 21 -5.83 -11.25 -8.14
CA HIS A 21 -5.68 -10.50 -6.88
C HIS A 21 -6.74 -10.89 -5.86
N ILE A 22 -7.06 -12.17 -5.80
CA ILE A 22 -8.03 -12.68 -4.83
C ILE A 22 -7.46 -12.47 -3.42
N GLY A 23 -8.22 -11.79 -2.58
CA GLY A 23 -7.82 -11.53 -1.21
C GLY A 23 -6.92 -10.30 -1.06
N ASP A 24 -6.64 -9.57 -2.12
CA ASP A 24 -5.90 -8.32 -2.04
C ASP A 24 -6.83 -7.14 -1.71
N ILE A 25 -6.26 -6.01 -1.36
CA ILE A 25 -7.00 -4.79 -1.04
C ILE A 25 -6.97 -3.87 -2.25
N GLU A 26 -8.14 -3.53 -2.78
CA GLU A 26 -8.21 -2.54 -3.84
C GLU A 26 -7.97 -1.16 -3.27
N VAL A 27 -7.04 -0.44 -3.87
CA VAL A 27 -6.69 0.93 -3.49
C VAL A 27 -6.67 1.82 -4.71
N TRP A 28 -6.76 3.12 -4.50
CA TRP A 28 -6.55 4.10 -5.57
C TRP A 28 -5.73 5.25 -5.05
N THR A 29 -5.11 5.95 -5.96
CA THR A 29 -4.42 7.19 -5.67
C THR A 29 -4.29 7.96 -6.97
N ASP A 30 -4.39 9.27 -6.88
CA ASP A 30 -4.17 10.13 -8.05
C ASP A 30 -2.70 10.15 -8.42
N HIS A 31 -1.83 9.96 -7.46
CA HIS A 31 -0.39 9.98 -7.64
C HIS A 31 0.27 8.92 -6.77
N TYR A 32 1.12 8.09 -7.39
CA TYR A 32 2.00 7.21 -6.65
C TYR A 32 3.25 8.01 -6.29
N THR A 33 3.24 8.54 -5.10
CA THR A 33 4.40 9.25 -4.62
C THR A 33 5.06 8.40 -3.55
N PHE A 34 6.17 7.78 -3.92
CA PHE A 34 7.04 7.16 -2.94
C PHE A 34 7.99 8.24 -2.48
N SER A 35 7.71 8.82 -1.34
CA SER A 35 8.60 9.82 -0.80
C SER A 35 9.57 9.17 0.17
N ARG A 36 10.82 9.55 0.04
CA ARG A 36 11.87 9.12 0.93
C ARG A 36 12.10 10.24 1.93
N GLN A 37 11.90 9.94 3.19
CA GLN A 37 12.13 10.94 4.24
C GLN A 37 13.36 10.55 5.04
N PRO A 38 14.40 11.36 5.00
CA PRO A 38 15.56 11.13 5.86
C PRO A 38 15.16 11.33 7.32
N ILE A 39 15.80 10.60 8.21
CA ILE A 39 15.59 10.78 9.62
C ILE A 39 16.29 12.05 10.03
N LEU A 40 15.52 13.12 10.20
CA LEU A 40 16.04 14.42 10.61
C LEU A 40 16.15 14.48 12.12
N ARG A 41 17.05 13.71 12.70
CA ARG A 41 17.30 13.76 14.13
C ARG A 41 18.70 14.25 14.41
N ALA A 42 18.78 15.17 15.33
CA ALA A 42 20.05 15.46 15.96
C ALA A 42 20.37 14.26 16.86
N GLY A 43 21.48 13.63 16.65
CA GLY A 43 21.92 12.51 17.45
C GLY A 43 22.12 11.26 16.62
N PRO A 44 22.55 10.17 17.25
CA PRO A 44 22.86 8.94 16.53
C PRO A 44 21.59 8.31 16.04
N SER A 45 21.13 8.73 14.89
CA SER A 45 20.12 7.99 14.18
C SER A 45 20.81 6.79 13.56
N ASP A 46 20.05 5.78 13.26
CA ASP A 46 20.58 4.63 12.55
C ASP A 46 20.86 4.95 11.08
N GLY A 47 20.67 6.19 10.67
CA GLY A 47 20.90 6.62 9.31
C GLY A 47 19.91 6.08 8.29
N ARG A 48 18.84 5.48 8.74
CA ARG A 48 17.85 4.89 7.84
C ARG A 48 16.87 5.93 7.36
N ASP A 49 16.60 5.90 6.06
CA ASP A 49 15.52 6.64 5.45
C ASP A 49 14.29 5.75 5.42
N PHE A 50 13.14 6.34 5.71
CA PHE A 50 11.87 5.64 5.57
C PHE A 50 11.20 6.08 4.28
N ASN A 51 10.71 5.10 3.55
CA ASN A 51 9.92 5.35 2.36
C ASN A 51 8.44 5.39 2.75
N HIS A 52 7.70 6.27 2.13
CA HIS A 52 6.28 6.47 2.40
C HIS A 52 5.49 6.37 1.11
N VAL A 53 4.30 5.83 1.22
CA VAL A 53 3.32 5.87 0.13
C VAL A 53 1.95 6.20 0.72
N LEU A 54 1.22 7.08 0.05
CA LEU A 54 -0.12 7.48 0.45
C LEU A 54 -1.12 6.83 -0.48
N LEU A 55 -2.07 6.10 0.08
CA LEU A 55 -3.08 5.38 -0.66
C LEU A 55 -4.47 5.74 -0.15
N GLN A 56 -5.46 5.59 -1.01
CA GLN A 56 -6.86 5.74 -0.63
C GLN A 56 -7.61 4.48 -1.02
N LYS A 57 -8.64 4.17 -0.28
CA LYS A 57 -9.49 3.01 -0.54
C LYS A 57 -10.92 3.28 -0.07
N SER A 58 -11.86 2.52 -0.57
CA SER A 58 -13.21 2.54 -0.04
C SER A 58 -13.24 1.86 1.32
N SER A 59 -14.13 2.30 2.19
CA SER A 59 -14.39 1.59 3.43
C SER A 59 -15.01 0.23 3.09
N ASP A 60 -14.38 -0.84 3.55
CA ASP A 60 -14.79 -2.20 3.26
C ASP A 60 -14.41 -3.13 4.41
N GLU A 61 -14.50 -4.44 4.18
CA GLU A 61 -14.18 -5.41 5.22
C GLU A 61 -12.72 -5.43 5.65
N SER A 62 -11.80 -4.85 4.87
CA SER A 62 -10.40 -4.74 5.27
C SER A 62 -10.13 -3.58 6.22
N THR A 63 -11.08 -2.65 6.38
CA THR A 63 -10.89 -1.46 7.18
C THR A 63 -10.64 -1.78 8.66
N LEU A 64 -11.41 -2.69 9.24
CA LEU A 64 -11.23 -3.06 10.66
C LEU A 64 -9.89 -3.74 10.93
N PRO A 65 -9.45 -4.74 10.14
CA PRO A 65 -8.12 -5.30 10.32
C PRO A 65 -7.00 -4.29 10.17
N LEU A 66 -7.14 -3.33 9.24
CA LEU A 66 -6.16 -2.27 9.07
C LEU A 66 -6.12 -1.34 10.28
N ARG A 67 -7.27 -0.98 10.83
CA ARG A 67 -7.33 -0.16 12.05
C ARG A 67 -6.69 -0.88 13.23
N SER A 68 -6.94 -2.17 13.36
CA SER A 68 -6.34 -2.97 14.41
C SER A 68 -4.82 -2.99 14.28
N ALA A 69 -4.31 -3.21 13.07
CA ALA A 69 -2.88 -3.18 12.81
C ALA A 69 -2.26 -1.81 13.12
N TYR A 70 -2.96 -0.75 12.74
CA TYR A 70 -2.52 0.61 13.02
C TYR A 70 -2.44 0.88 14.53
N SER A 71 -3.47 0.48 15.28
CA SER A 71 -3.52 0.69 16.72
C SER A 71 -2.44 -0.08 17.48
N LYS A 72 -2.00 -1.20 16.93
CA LYS A 72 -0.99 -2.06 17.56
C LYS A 72 0.41 -1.81 17.03
N ASP A 73 0.60 -0.85 16.14
CA ASP A 73 1.87 -0.62 15.44
C ASP A 73 2.42 -1.90 14.84
N GLN A 74 1.54 -2.69 14.24
CA GLN A 74 1.90 -3.98 13.67
C GLN A 74 2.84 -3.80 12.49
N VAL A 75 3.91 -4.59 12.47
CA VAL A 75 4.84 -4.62 11.34
C VAL A 75 4.46 -5.77 10.41
N PHE A 76 4.23 -5.47 9.14
CA PHE A 76 4.05 -6.49 8.12
C PHE A 76 5.42 -6.78 7.51
N PRO A 77 5.91 -8.02 7.61
CA PRO A 77 7.25 -8.34 7.10
C PRO A 77 7.41 -8.04 5.62
N THR A 78 6.40 -8.38 4.83
CA THR A 78 6.40 -8.14 3.38
C THR A 78 5.06 -7.63 2.92
N GLY A 79 5.07 -6.91 1.81
CA GLY A 79 3.87 -6.46 1.13
C GLY A 79 4.18 -6.12 -0.31
N GLU A 80 3.12 -5.93 -1.08
CA GLU A 80 3.26 -5.64 -2.51
C GLU A 80 2.16 -4.67 -2.93
N LEU A 81 2.55 -3.67 -3.71
CA LEU A 81 1.62 -2.78 -4.37
C LEU A 81 1.70 -3.07 -5.86
N VAL A 82 0.62 -3.57 -6.43
CA VAL A 82 0.58 -3.98 -7.84
C VAL A 82 -0.31 -3.02 -8.61
N ILE A 83 0.23 -2.49 -9.69
CA ILE A 83 -0.49 -1.60 -10.59
C ILE A 83 -0.67 -2.30 -11.92
N GLU A 84 -1.91 -2.50 -12.33
CA GLU A 84 -2.24 -3.07 -13.64
C GLU A 84 -2.77 -1.98 -14.54
N GLU A 85 -2.20 -1.85 -15.73
CA GLU A 85 -2.69 -0.96 -16.76
C GLU A 85 -3.45 -1.79 -17.79
N LEU A 86 -4.71 -1.45 -17.99
CA LEU A 86 -5.59 -2.17 -18.89
C LEU A 86 -6.00 -1.29 -20.06
N SER A 87 -6.20 -1.91 -21.23
CA SER A 87 -6.76 -1.21 -22.39
C SER A 87 -8.24 -0.94 -22.15
N GLU A 88 -8.86 -0.15 -23.02
CA GLU A 88 -10.30 0.12 -22.98
C GLU A 88 -11.13 -1.16 -23.11
N ARG A 89 -10.56 -2.20 -23.71
CA ARG A 89 -11.20 -3.51 -23.85
C ARG A 89 -10.92 -4.46 -22.70
N GLY A 90 -10.23 -3.99 -21.65
CA GLY A 90 -9.89 -4.80 -20.49
C GLY A 90 -8.69 -5.71 -20.68
N GLN A 91 -7.91 -5.51 -21.73
CA GLN A 91 -6.67 -6.26 -21.96
C GLN A 91 -5.53 -5.75 -21.10
N LEU A 92 -4.84 -6.65 -20.44
CA LEU A 92 -3.69 -6.27 -19.62
C LEU A 92 -2.53 -5.81 -20.52
N LEU A 93 -2.13 -4.55 -20.36
CA LEU A 93 -1.03 -3.95 -21.13
C LEU A 93 0.28 -3.97 -20.37
N ARG A 94 0.23 -3.75 -19.06
CA ARG A 94 1.43 -3.62 -18.24
C ARG A 94 1.11 -3.91 -16.79
N THR A 95 2.04 -4.55 -16.10
CA THR A 95 1.99 -4.75 -14.65
C THR A 95 3.26 -4.20 -14.04
N THR A 96 3.11 -3.42 -12.98
CA THR A 96 4.23 -2.94 -12.19
C THR A 96 3.99 -3.36 -10.74
N ALA A 97 4.95 -3.99 -10.13
CA ALA A 97 4.85 -4.42 -8.75
C ALA A 97 5.94 -3.75 -7.92
N PHE A 98 5.52 -3.15 -6.81
CA PHE A 98 6.43 -2.58 -5.82
C PHE A 98 6.42 -3.52 -4.63
N ARG A 99 7.53 -4.19 -4.38
CA ARG A 99 7.69 -5.09 -3.24
C ARG A 99 8.34 -4.35 -2.10
N MET A 100 7.70 -4.42 -0.94
CA MET A 100 8.11 -3.66 0.23
C MET A 100 8.41 -4.60 1.39
N ARG A 101 9.27 -4.16 2.29
CA ARG A 101 9.60 -4.91 3.50
C ARG A 101 9.44 -4.02 4.73
N SER A 102 9.09 -4.65 5.84
CA SER A 102 8.95 -3.98 7.13
C SER A 102 7.98 -2.81 7.05
N ILE A 103 6.74 -3.13 6.73
CA ILE A 103 5.70 -2.15 6.47
C ILE A 103 4.92 -1.87 7.74
N VAL A 104 4.76 -0.59 8.06
CA VAL A 104 3.93 -0.13 9.17
C VAL A 104 2.90 0.85 8.63
N ILE A 105 1.69 0.79 9.16
CA ILE A 105 0.68 1.79 8.85
C ILE A 105 1.01 3.03 9.67
N ASP A 106 1.42 4.10 9.01
CA ASP A 106 1.82 5.34 9.64
C ASP A 106 0.64 6.26 9.93
N LYS A 107 -0.40 6.17 9.12
CA LYS A 107 -1.60 6.97 9.27
C LYS A 107 -2.80 6.23 8.69
N LEU A 108 -3.92 6.31 9.38
CA LEU A 108 -5.18 5.79 8.88
C LEU A 108 -6.29 6.75 9.27
N GLU A 109 -6.96 7.33 8.28
CA GLU A 109 -8.09 8.23 8.49
C GLU A 109 -9.29 7.72 7.72
N VAL A 110 -10.45 7.78 8.36
CA VAL A 110 -11.72 7.43 7.73
C VAL A 110 -12.58 8.68 7.63
N LEU A 111 -12.93 9.05 6.41
CA LEU A 111 -13.79 10.19 6.13
C LEU A 111 -14.93 9.70 5.24
N GLY A 112 -16.12 9.52 5.84
CA GLY A 112 -17.25 8.98 5.11
C GLY A 112 -16.95 7.56 4.63
N HIS A 113 -16.97 7.37 3.32
CA HIS A 113 -16.69 6.09 2.70
C HIS A 113 -15.24 5.94 2.21
N THR A 114 -14.42 6.95 2.45
CA THR A 114 -13.03 6.96 1.99
C THR A 114 -12.08 6.76 3.16
N VAL A 115 -11.14 5.84 2.99
CA VAL A 115 -10.07 5.59 3.94
C VAL A 115 -8.77 6.05 3.33
N THR A 116 -8.06 6.92 4.05
CA THR A 116 -6.72 7.36 3.66
C THR A 116 -5.70 6.57 4.47
N LEU A 117 -4.76 5.96 3.77
CA LEU A 117 -3.80 5.03 4.34
C LEU A 117 -2.39 5.46 3.95
N ALA A 118 -1.57 5.79 4.94
CA ALA A 118 -0.16 6.07 4.71
C ALA A 118 0.66 4.89 5.21
N LEU A 119 1.48 4.34 4.34
CA LEU A 119 2.37 3.23 4.66
C LEU A 119 3.81 3.74 4.75
N LYS A 120 4.53 3.18 5.69
CA LYS A 120 5.94 3.46 5.93
C LYS A 120 6.68 2.13 5.86
N PHE A 121 7.79 2.09 5.14
CA PHE A 121 8.51 0.83 4.95
C PHE A 121 10.01 1.07 4.78
N GLU A 122 10.81 0.03 5.04
CA GLU A 122 12.27 0.15 5.01
C GLU A 122 12.83 0.04 3.58
N ASP A 123 12.35 -0.94 2.83
CA ASP A 123 12.88 -1.22 1.50
C ASP A 123 11.80 -1.34 0.47
N ILE A 124 12.14 -0.97 -0.76
CA ILE A 124 11.26 -1.15 -1.90
C ILE A 124 12.06 -1.66 -3.10
N THR A 125 11.48 -2.61 -3.81
CA THR A 125 12.03 -3.16 -5.05
C THR A 125 10.94 -3.09 -6.11
N VAL A 126 11.30 -2.65 -7.30
CA VAL A 126 10.36 -2.53 -8.41
C VAL A 126 10.54 -3.69 -9.38
N ALA A 127 9.43 -4.32 -9.73
CA ALA A 127 9.40 -5.37 -10.75
C ALA A 127 8.39 -4.99 -11.83
N HIS A 128 8.75 -5.23 -13.06
CA HIS A 128 7.90 -4.93 -14.21
C HIS A 128 7.37 -6.18 -14.87
#